data_75b715e580df337b632808dab780cf5f
#
_entry.id   75b715e580df337b632808dab780cf5f
#
_cell.length_a   1.000
_cell.length_b   1.000
_cell.length_c   1.000
_cell.angle_alpha   90.00
_cell.angle_beta   90.00
_cell.angle_gamma   90.00
#
_symmetry.space_group_name_H-M   'P 1'
#
loop_
_entity.id
_entity.type
_entity.pdbx_description
1 polymer ?
#
loop_
_entity_poly.entity_id
_entity_poly.type
_entity_poly.pdbx_seq_one_letter_code
_entity_poly.pdbx_strand_id
1 'polypeptide(L)'
;MNGIERIGEYFLLMGRVFRLPDRWRMFWRQMSKEMEKQGLQSILITLIVSVFMGAIMTLQTKLNTENPLLPAYSTGLVTRDCILLEFSSTILCLLLAGKVGSNIASEIGTMRITEQIDAMEIMGVNSANYLILPKIVAFMVMMPLLVTLSMFMGLLGGYGISAITHVLPISEYLLGIQYAFIPFYVWYSFIKTVIFAFVIASMASYYGYYARGGALEVGKASTKAVVNSSIVILLLDVVLTNLMLN
;
A
#
# COMPACT_ATOMS: atom_id res chain seq x y z
N MET A 1 -28.30 8.93 0.28
CA MET A 1 -27.64 8.53 -0.98
C MET A 1 -27.53 7.01 -1.02
N ASN A 2 -28.07 6.39 -2.03
CA ASN A 2 -28.04 4.93 -2.21
C ASN A 2 -26.61 4.49 -2.57
N GLY A 3 -26.22 3.26 -2.21
CA GLY A 3 -24.86 2.76 -2.50
C GLY A 3 -24.49 2.82 -3.99
N ILE A 4 -25.46 2.63 -4.88
CA ILE A 4 -25.30 2.69 -6.35
C ILE A 4 -24.93 4.11 -6.82
N GLU A 5 -25.52 5.14 -6.22
CA GLU A 5 -25.19 6.55 -6.55
C GLU A 5 -23.73 6.88 -6.23
N ARG A 6 -23.22 6.40 -5.10
CA ARG A 6 -21.81 6.59 -4.69
C ARG A 6 -20.82 5.90 -5.65
N ILE A 7 -21.19 4.71 -6.11
CA ILE A 7 -20.38 3.99 -7.11
C ILE A 7 -20.36 4.78 -8.43
N GLY A 8 -21.52 5.30 -8.87
CA GLY A 8 -21.60 6.14 -10.06
C GLY A 8 -20.77 7.43 -9.95
N GLU A 9 -20.85 8.14 -8.82
CA GLU A 9 -20.04 9.33 -8.54
C GLU A 9 -18.53 9.04 -8.55
N TYR A 10 -18.12 7.89 -8.01
CA TYR A 10 -16.71 7.46 -8.03
C TYR A 10 -16.20 7.27 -9.47
N PHE A 11 -16.94 6.55 -10.31
CA PHE A 11 -16.54 6.35 -11.70
C PHE A 11 -16.56 7.64 -12.52
N LEU A 12 -17.53 8.53 -12.29
CA LEU A 12 -17.56 9.85 -12.93
C LEU A 12 -16.38 10.72 -12.51
N LEU A 13 -15.99 10.69 -11.23
CA LEU A 13 -14.81 11.40 -10.75
C LEU A 13 -13.54 10.83 -11.40
N MET A 14 -13.38 9.51 -11.43
CA MET A 14 -12.22 8.88 -12.07
C MET A 14 -12.15 9.21 -13.56
N GLY A 15 -13.29 9.28 -14.27
CA GLY A 15 -13.33 9.74 -15.65
C GLY A 15 -12.83 11.17 -15.86
N ARG A 16 -13.06 12.07 -14.89
CA ARG A 16 -12.48 13.44 -14.92
C ARG A 16 -11.00 13.46 -14.57
N VAL A 17 -10.56 12.59 -13.64
CA VAL A 17 -9.16 12.46 -13.21
C VAL A 17 -8.26 11.99 -14.35
N PHE A 18 -8.69 11.00 -15.13
CA PHE A 18 -7.89 10.41 -16.21
C PHE A 18 -7.92 11.18 -17.54
N ARG A 19 -8.45 12.41 -17.54
CA ARG A 19 -8.23 13.31 -18.69
C ARG A 19 -6.75 13.68 -18.80
N LEU A 20 -6.27 13.91 -20.03
CA LEU A 20 -4.89 14.32 -20.25
C LEU A 20 -4.60 15.64 -19.52
N PRO A 21 -3.46 15.76 -18.83
CA PRO A 21 -3.07 16.99 -18.15
C PRO A 21 -2.85 18.13 -19.13
N ASP A 22 -3.44 19.30 -18.86
CA ASP A 22 -3.27 20.50 -19.71
C ASP A 22 -1.82 21.00 -19.73
N ARG A 23 -1.05 20.76 -18.63
CA ARG A 23 0.32 21.25 -18.46
C ARG A 23 1.22 20.17 -17.87
N TRP A 24 1.89 19.39 -18.72
CA TRP A 24 2.80 18.30 -18.34
C TRP A 24 3.91 18.69 -17.37
N ARG A 25 4.51 19.90 -17.54
CA ARG A 25 5.57 20.37 -16.65
C ARG A 25 5.09 20.55 -15.20
N MET A 26 3.85 20.98 -15.03
CA MET A 26 3.23 21.19 -13.74
C MET A 26 2.86 19.86 -13.09
N PHE A 27 2.35 18.91 -13.88
CA PHE A 27 2.07 17.54 -13.46
C PHE A 27 3.33 16.86 -12.89
N TRP A 28 4.46 16.86 -13.62
CA TRP A 28 5.70 16.24 -13.16
C TRP A 28 6.23 16.87 -11.87
N ARG A 29 6.16 18.18 -11.77
CA ARG A 29 6.58 18.90 -10.55
C ARG A 29 5.71 18.53 -9.35
N GLN A 30 4.41 18.38 -9.54
CA GLN A 30 3.48 18.01 -8.47
C GLN A 30 3.63 16.54 -8.10
N MET A 31 3.77 15.66 -9.09
CA MET A 31 4.06 14.24 -8.89
C MET A 31 5.33 14.02 -8.06
N SER A 32 6.44 14.75 -8.35
CA SER A 32 7.67 14.63 -7.56
C SER A 32 7.46 15.02 -6.09
N LYS A 33 6.69 16.08 -5.81
CA LYS A 33 6.35 16.47 -4.44
C LYS A 33 5.48 15.43 -3.72
N GLU A 34 4.54 14.84 -4.45
CA GLU A 34 3.69 13.78 -3.91
C GLU A 34 4.50 12.48 -3.66
N MET A 35 5.47 12.15 -4.51
CA MET A 35 6.39 11.03 -4.29
C MET A 35 7.20 11.21 -3.00
N GLU A 36 7.70 12.41 -2.74
CA GLU A 36 8.39 12.74 -1.50
C GLU A 36 7.45 12.58 -0.29
N LYS A 37 6.27 13.19 -0.35
CA LYS A 37 5.30 13.21 0.74
C LYS A 37 4.72 11.83 1.07
N GLN A 38 4.33 11.07 0.05
CA GLN A 38 3.67 9.77 0.23
C GLN A 38 4.68 8.63 0.35
N GLY A 39 5.78 8.69 -0.41
CA GLY A 39 6.79 7.65 -0.49
C GLY A 39 7.89 7.82 0.55
N LEU A 40 8.74 8.85 0.39
CA LEU A 40 9.93 9.00 1.23
C LEU A 40 9.60 9.14 2.73
N GLN A 41 8.55 9.88 3.07
CA GLN A 41 8.09 10.00 4.46
C GLN A 41 7.50 8.70 5.02
N SER A 42 7.25 7.70 4.19
CA SER A 42 6.76 6.38 4.62
C SER A 42 7.87 5.35 4.78
N ILE A 43 9.09 5.64 4.34
CA ILE A 43 10.22 4.70 4.41
C ILE A 43 10.46 4.25 5.86
N LEU A 44 10.56 5.17 6.80
CA LEU A 44 10.91 4.84 8.19
C LEU A 44 9.91 3.86 8.81
N ILE A 45 8.62 4.11 8.66
CA ILE A 45 7.59 3.21 9.21
C ILE A 45 7.61 1.85 8.50
N THR A 46 7.84 1.84 7.18
CA THR A 46 7.99 0.61 6.41
C THR A 46 9.17 -0.22 6.91
N LEU A 47 10.34 0.38 7.13
CA LEU A 47 11.53 -0.29 7.66
C LEU A 47 11.26 -0.94 9.01
N ILE A 48 10.75 -0.15 9.95
CA ILE A 48 10.49 -0.62 11.32
C ILE A 48 9.51 -1.79 11.31
N VAL A 49 8.36 -1.61 10.65
CA VAL A 49 7.32 -2.64 10.62
C VAL A 49 7.83 -3.91 9.94
N SER A 50 8.55 -3.78 8.82
CA SER A 50 9.04 -4.94 8.07
C SER A 50 10.05 -5.76 8.86
N VAL A 51 10.98 -5.13 9.58
CA VAL A 51 11.96 -5.84 10.43
C VAL A 51 11.25 -6.63 11.54
N PHE A 52 10.32 -6.00 12.25
CA PHE A 52 9.57 -6.69 13.30
C PHE A 52 8.67 -7.79 12.78
N MET A 53 8.00 -7.57 11.65
CA MET A 53 7.17 -8.59 11.03
C MET A 53 7.98 -9.79 10.58
N GLY A 54 9.14 -9.57 9.95
CA GLY A 54 10.06 -10.65 9.58
C GLY A 54 10.54 -11.45 10.78
N ALA A 55 10.91 -10.78 11.87
CA ALA A 55 11.31 -11.43 13.13
C ALA A 55 10.17 -12.27 13.74
N ILE A 56 8.96 -11.71 13.82
CA ILE A 56 7.78 -12.41 14.37
C ILE A 56 7.44 -13.62 13.51
N MET A 57 7.44 -13.47 12.18
CA MET A 57 7.13 -14.56 11.27
C MET A 57 8.12 -15.72 11.38
N THR A 58 9.41 -15.43 11.53
CA THR A 58 10.42 -16.47 11.72
C THR A 58 10.20 -17.25 13.00
N LEU A 59 9.92 -16.55 14.12
CA LEU A 59 9.62 -17.22 15.39
C LEU A 59 8.36 -18.07 15.31
N GLN A 60 7.29 -17.51 14.74
CA GLN A 60 6.00 -18.22 14.62
C GLN A 60 6.11 -19.43 13.68
N THR A 61 6.80 -19.28 12.56
CA THR A 61 7.01 -20.38 11.63
C THR A 61 7.84 -21.49 12.28
N LYS A 62 8.86 -21.15 13.05
CA LYS A 62 9.68 -22.14 13.78
C LYS A 62 8.82 -22.97 14.75
N LEU A 63 7.96 -22.33 15.53
CA LEU A 63 7.05 -23.03 16.44
C LEU A 63 6.12 -23.99 15.69
N ASN A 64 5.65 -23.61 14.50
CA ASN A 64 4.78 -24.44 13.67
C ASN A 64 5.53 -25.57 12.93
N THR A 65 6.84 -25.42 12.71
CA THR A 65 7.68 -26.41 12.01
C THR A 65 8.52 -27.26 12.98
N GLU A 66 8.26 -27.24 14.27
CA GLU A 66 8.91 -28.06 15.30
C GLU A 66 8.47 -29.55 15.23
N ASN A 67 8.54 -30.13 14.02
CA ASN A 67 8.28 -31.54 13.81
C ASN A 67 9.58 -32.21 13.35
N PRO A 68 10.02 -33.31 14.01
CA PRO A 68 11.26 -34.03 13.63
C PRO A 68 11.27 -34.55 12.19
N LEU A 69 10.09 -34.63 11.54
CA LEU A 69 9.98 -35.07 10.14
C LEU A 69 10.23 -33.94 9.13
N LEU A 70 10.24 -32.69 9.57
CA LEU A 70 10.47 -31.55 8.68
C LEU A 70 11.94 -31.10 8.75
N PRO A 71 12.58 -30.88 7.60
CA PRO A 71 13.94 -30.34 7.57
C PRO A 71 13.99 -28.93 8.22
N ALA A 72 15.05 -28.62 8.95
CA ALA A 72 15.17 -27.35 9.67
C ALA A 72 15.11 -26.11 8.74
N TYR A 73 15.58 -26.23 7.49
CA TYR A 73 15.51 -25.15 6.50
C TYR A 73 14.08 -24.77 6.08
N SER A 74 13.08 -25.64 6.35
CA SER A 74 11.66 -25.36 6.02
C SER A 74 11.15 -24.08 6.69
N THR A 75 11.65 -23.75 7.88
CA THR A 75 11.33 -22.50 8.58
C THR A 75 11.72 -21.28 7.75
N GLY A 76 12.94 -21.25 7.21
CA GLY A 76 13.42 -20.16 6.36
C GLY A 76 12.62 -20.03 5.06
N LEU A 77 12.29 -21.17 4.42
CA LEU A 77 11.50 -21.21 3.20
C LEU A 77 10.09 -20.65 3.41
N VAL A 78 9.36 -21.14 4.40
CA VAL A 78 7.99 -20.66 4.69
C VAL A 78 8.00 -19.20 5.10
N THR A 79 8.95 -18.76 5.91
CA THR A 79 9.09 -17.36 6.30
C THR A 79 9.28 -16.46 5.08
N ARG A 80 10.18 -16.85 4.16
CA ARG A 80 10.40 -16.12 2.90
C ARG A 80 9.12 -16.02 2.08
N ASP A 81 8.44 -17.13 1.86
CA ASP A 81 7.24 -17.17 1.03
C ASP A 81 6.11 -16.33 1.65
N CYS A 82 5.88 -16.42 2.95
CA CYS A 82 4.93 -15.55 3.64
C CYS A 82 5.29 -14.06 3.51
N ILE A 83 6.56 -13.70 3.66
CA ILE A 83 7.00 -12.30 3.51
C ILE A 83 6.77 -11.82 2.07
N LEU A 84 7.17 -12.60 1.07
CA LEU A 84 7.08 -12.21 -0.34
C LEU A 84 5.63 -12.13 -0.82
N LEU A 85 4.81 -13.13 -0.51
CA LEU A 85 3.47 -13.26 -1.06
C LEU A 85 2.45 -12.33 -0.38
N GLU A 86 2.52 -12.22 0.98
CA GLU A 86 1.45 -11.55 1.73
C GLU A 86 1.93 -10.38 2.58
N PHE A 87 2.97 -10.55 3.41
CA PHE A 87 3.30 -9.53 4.39
C PHE A 87 3.79 -8.23 3.77
N SER A 88 4.72 -8.32 2.82
CA SER A 88 5.27 -7.12 2.18
C SER A 88 4.28 -6.45 1.23
N SER A 89 3.34 -7.18 0.63
CA SER A 89 2.34 -6.60 -0.27
C SER A 89 1.08 -6.19 0.47
N THR A 90 0.38 -7.12 1.14
CA THR A 90 -0.96 -6.88 1.70
C THR A 90 -0.91 -6.11 3.01
N ILE A 91 -0.12 -6.57 4.00
CA ILE A 91 -0.10 -5.92 5.32
C ILE A 91 0.52 -4.53 5.24
N LEU A 92 1.60 -4.36 4.47
CA LEU A 92 2.17 -3.03 4.27
C LEU A 92 1.19 -2.09 3.58
N CYS A 93 0.43 -2.56 2.56
CA CYS A 93 -0.59 -1.74 1.91
C CYS A 93 -1.71 -1.33 2.87
N LEU A 94 -2.17 -2.21 3.76
CA LEU A 94 -3.17 -1.87 4.77
C LEU A 94 -2.65 -0.81 5.75
N LEU A 95 -1.39 -0.93 6.18
CA LEU A 95 -0.75 0.07 7.04
C LEU A 95 -0.64 1.42 6.34
N LEU A 96 -0.22 1.41 5.07
CA LEU A 96 -0.08 2.63 4.28
C LEU A 96 -1.43 3.21 3.85
N ALA A 97 -2.48 2.40 3.73
CA ALA A 97 -3.86 2.90 3.59
C ALA A 97 -4.25 3.77 4.79
N GLY A 98 -3.90 3.35 6.00
CA GLY A 98 -4.08 4.15 7.21
C GLY A 98 -3.30 5.46 7.18
N LYS A 99 -2.01 5.44 6.84
CA LYS A 99 -1.15 6.63 6.86
C LYS A 99 -1.36 7.52 5.64
N VAL A 100 -1.16 6.98 4.44
CA VAL A 100 -1.18 7.75 3.19
C VAL A 100 -2.61 8.02 2.75
N GLY A 101 -3.49 7.03 2.82
CA GLY A 101 -4.91 7.19 2.48
C GLY A 101 -5.60 8.24 3.34
N SER A 102 -5.38 8.23 4.66
CA SER A 102 -5.92 9.26 5.55
C SER A 102 -5.36 10.64 5.24
N ASN A 103 -4.06 10.75 4.96
CA ASN A 103 -3.42 12.02 4.61
C ASN A 103 -3.97 12.60 3.30
N ILE A 104 -4.12 11.79 2.24
CA ILE A 104 -4.70 12.20 0.96
C ILE A 104 -6.15 12.70 1.17
N ALA A 105 -6.97 11.92 1.88
CA ALA A 105 -8.36 12.25 2.12
C ALA A 105 -8.50 13.54 2.95
N SER A 106 -7.68 13.72 3.97
CA SER A 106 -7.68 14.92 4.82
C SER A 106 -7.21 16.15 4.05
N GLU A 107 -6.16 16.03 3.23
CA GLU A 107 -5.63 17.14 2.45
C GLU A 107 -6.66 17.63 1.42
N ILE A 108 -7.19 16.73 0.60
CA ILE A 108 -8.20 17.08 -0.41
C ILE A 108 -9.48 17.56 0.27
N GLY A 109 -9.89 16.91 1.38
CA GLY A 109 -11.06 17.33 2.16
C GLY A 109 -10.90 18.73 2.75
N THR A 110 -9.72 19.08 3.24
CA THR A 110 -9.42 20.44 3.71
C THR A 110 -9.51 21.46 2.57
N MET A 111 -8.93 21.14 1.41
CA MET A 111 -9.02 22.00 0.23
C MET A 111 -10.47 22.17 -0.25
N ARG A 112 -11.33 21.16 -0.03
CA ARG A 112 -12.75 21.24 -0.36
C ARG A 112 -13.51 22.16 0.57
N ILE A 113 -13.36 22.02 1.89
CA ILE A 113 -14.10 22.83 2.87
C ILE A 113 -13.60 24.29 2.95
N THR A 114 -12.38 24.57 2.47
CA THR A 114 -11.81 25.91 2.33
C THR A 114 -12.05 26.52 0.95
N GLU A 115 -12.94 25.92 0.14
CA GLU A 115 -13.36 26.40 -1.18
C GLU A 115 -12.23 26.55 -2.22
N GLN A 116 -11.03 26.00 -1.95
CA GLN A 116 -9.90 26.03 -2.89
C GLN A 116 -10.20 25.25 -4.17
N ILE A 117 -10.94 24.14 -4.07
CA ILE A 117 -11.36 23.33 -5.22
C ILE A 117 -12.35 24.13 -6.08
N ASP A 118 -13.31 24.81 -5.45
CA ASP A 118 -14.31 25.61 -6.16
C ASP A 118 -13.66 26.83 -6.84
N ALA A 119 -12.69 27.47 -6.20
CA ALA A 119 -11.90 28.53 -6.80
C ALA A 119 -11.13 28.05 -8.06
N MET A 120 -10.56 26.86 -8.04
CA MET A 120 -9.90 26.28 -9.22
C MET A 120 -10.89 26.01 -10.37
N GLU A 121 -12.09 25.52 -10.05
CA GLU A 121 -13.14 25.28 -11.05
C GLU A 121 -13.65 26.59 -11.70
N ILE A 122 -13.83 27.64 -10.92
CA ILE A 122 -14.18 28.98 -11.44
C ILE A 122 -13.10 29.52 -12.38
N MET A 123 -11.83 29.24 -12.09
CA MET A 123 -10.72 29.61 -12.97
C MET A 123 -10.60 28.72 -14.24
N GLY A 124 -11.51 27.76 -14.44
CA GLY A 124 -11.52 26.86 -15.60
C GLY A 124 -10.52 25.69 -15.52
N VAL A 125 -9.90 25.48 -14.34
CA VAL A 125 -8.97 24.37 -14.14
C VAL A 125 -9.74 23.12 -13.73
N ASN A 126 -9.46 21.97 -14.36
CA ASN A 126 -9.99 20.69 -13.92
C ASN A 126 -9.35 20.29 -12.59
N SER A 127 -10.00 20.65 -11.47
CA SER A 127 -9.51 20.41 -10.12
C SER A 127 -9.25 18.94 -9.82
N ALA A 128 -10.10 18.03 -10.32
CA ALA A 128 -9.95 16.59 -10.13
C ALA A 128 -8.67 16.05 -10.79
N ASN A 129 -8.40 16.42 -12.03
CA ASN A 129 -7.18 16.01 -12.73
C ASN A 129 -5.94 16.63 -12.07
N TYR A 130 -5.99 17.91 -11.73
CA TYR A 130 -4.85 18.63 -11.18
C TYR A 130 -4.42 18.12 -9.80
N LEU A 131 -5.36 17.80 -8.92
CA LEU A 131 -5.07 17.40 -7.54
C LEU A 131 -4.91 15.88 -7.38
N ILE A 132 -5.76 15.09 -8.05
CA ILE A 132 -5.87 13.66 -7.78
C ILE A 132 -4.91 12.84 -8.63
N LEU A 133 -4.79 13.13 -9.92
CA LEU A 133 -3.96 12.34 -10.82
C LEU A 133 -2.50 12.24 -10.37
N PRO A 134 -1.81 13.34 -10.00
CA PRO A 134 -0.43 13.26 -9.52
C PRO A 134 -0.28 12.42 -8.25
N LYS A 135 -1.27 12.44 -7.35
CA LYS A 135 -1.26 11.65 -6.12
C LYS A 135 -1.38 10.16 -6.41
N ILE A 136 -2.30 9.76 -7.30
CA ILE A 136 -2.47 8.36 -7.71
C ILE A 136 -1.19 7.84 -8.36
N VAL A 137 -0.67 8.54 -9.36
CA VAL A 137 0.52 8.09 -10.11
C VAL A 137 1.75 8.05 -9.21
N ALA A 138 1.96 9.08 -8.38
CA ALA A 138 3.07 9.11 -7.43
C ALA A 138 3.04 7.91 -6.48
N PHE A 139 1.87 7.58 -5.94
CA PHE A 139 1.73 6.47 -5.01
C PHE A 139 1.89 5.11 -5.70
N MET A 140 1.34 4.92 -6.91
CA MET A 140 1.54 3.71 -7.71
C MET A 140 3.01 3.44 -8.05
N VAL A 141 3.81 4.49 -8.25
CA VAL A 141 5.26 4.36 -8.53
C VAL A 141 6.05 4.10 -7.25
N MET A 142 5.70 4.75 -6.15
CA MET A 142 6.44 4.61 -4.88
C MET A 142 6.16 3.31 -4.14
N MET A 143 4.95 2.74 -4.28
CA MET A 143 4.57 1.53 -3.55
C MET A 143 5.42 0.30 -3.89
N PRO A 144 5.71 -0.04 -5.14
CA PRO A 144 6.62 -1.15 -5.45
C PRO A 144 8.02 -0.98 -4.84
N LEU A 145 8.53 0.26 -4.77
CA LEU A 145 9.81 0.56 -4.13
C LEU A 145 9.76 0.29 -2.62
N LEU A 146 8.68 0.73 -1.95
CA LEU A 146 8.47 0.48 -0.53
C LEU A 146 8.31 -1.01 -0.23
N VAL A 147 7.63 -1.75 -1.09
CA VAL A 147 7.45 -3.20 -0.96
C VAL A 147 8.78 -3.95 -1.15
N THR A 148 9.60 -3.56 -2.12
CA THR A 148 10.94 -4.14 -2.30
C THR A 148 11.78 -3.93 -1.03
N LEU A 149 11.75 -2.72 -0.48
CA LEU A 149 12.43 -2.40 0.76
C LEU A 149 11.88 -3.22 1.94
N SER A 150 10.57 -3.41 1.99
CA SER A 150 9.90 -4.24 3.01
C SER A 150 10.31 -5.71 2.92
N MET A 151 10.36 -6.29 1.73
CA MET A 151 10.80 -7.66 1.51
C MET A 151 12.22 -7.88 2.06
N PHE A 152 13.13 -6.98 1.66
CA PHE A 152 14.52 -7.06 2.10
C PHE A 152 14.66 -6.92 3.62
N MET A 153 14.00 -5.93 4.20
CA MET A 153 14.06 -5.69 5.64
C MET A 153 13.33 -6.76 6.46
N GLY A 154 12.27 -7.37 5.91
CA GLY A 154 11.60 -8.49 6.54
C GLY A 154 12.51 -9.72 6.64
N LEU A 155 13.22 -10.04 5.57
CA LEU A 155 14.20 -11.14 5.57
C LEU A 155 15.38 -10.85 6.52
N LEU A 156 15.85 -9.60 6.57
CA LEU A 156 16.87 -9.19 7.55
C LEU A 156 16.37 -9.28 9.00
N GLY A 157 15.08 -8.96 9.24
CA GLY A 157 14.47 -9.12 10.56
C GLY A 157 14.44 -10.57 11.02
N GLY A 158 14.09 -11.50 10.11
CA GLY A 158 14.16 -12.94 10.39
C GLY A 158 15.58 -13.44 10.64
N TYR A 159 16.56 -12.96 9.86
CA TYR A 159 17.98 -13.24 10.10
C TYR A 159 18.43 -12.72 11.49
N GLY A 160 18.08 -11.48 11.80
CA GLY A 160 18.46 -10.84 13.08
C GLY A 160 17.91 -11.59 14.29
N ILE A 161 16.65 -12.00 14.27
CA ILE A 161 16.08 -12.75 15.39
C ILE A 161 16.70 -14.14 15.51
N SER A 162 16.99 -14.83 14.39
CA SER A 162 17.69 -16.11 14.42
C SER A 162 19.08 -16.00 15.03
N ALA A 163 19.80 -14.90 14.75
CA ALA A 163 21.12 -14.63 15.31
C ALA A 163 21.09 -14.33 16.83
N ILE A 164 20.06 -13.61 17.30
CA ILE A 164 19.95 -13.20 18.70
C ILE A 164 19.44 -14.33 19.59
N THR A 165 18.40 -15.05 19.14
CA THR A 165 17.70 -16.04 19.95
C THR A 165 18.26 -17.46 19.81
N HIS A 166 19.07 -17.70 18.79
CA HIS A 166 19.59 -19.05 18.44
C HIS A 166 18.48 -20.11 18.25
N VAL A 167 17.24 -19.68 18.04
CA VAL A 167 16.07 -20.58 17.83
C VAL A 167 16.21 -21.39 16.54
N LEU A 168 16.85 -20.81 15.54
CA LEU A 168 17.17 -21.47 14.27
C LEU A 168 18.63 -21.18 13.92
N PRO A 169 19.45 -22.22 13.55
CA PRO A 169 20.79 -21.97 13.03
C PRO A 169 20.76 -21.06 11.81
N ILE A 170 21.63 -20.06 11.76
CA ILE A 170 21.69 -19.07 10.67
C ILE A 170 21.88 -19.76 9.31
N SER A 171 22.70 -20.82 9.26
CA SER A 171 22.93 -21.63 8.06
C SER A 171 21.63 -22.23 7.51
N GLU A 172 20.77 -22.75 8.37
CA GLU A 172 19.47 -23.33 8.00
C GLU A 172 18.48 -22.27 7.52
N TYR A 173 18.48 -21.08 8.16
CA TYR A 173 17.67 -19.97 7.72
C TYR A 173 18.06 -19.50 6.32
N LEU A 174 19.36 -19.32 6.07
CA LEU A 174 19.87 -18.89 4.75
C LEU A 174 19.64 -19.96 3.67
N LEU A 175 19.83 -21.23 4.00
CA LEU A 175 19.49 -22.35 3.12
C LEU A 175 18.01 -22.31 2.73
N GLY A 176 17.11 -22.10 3.70
CA GLY A 176 15.66 -22.00 3.45
C GLY A 176 15.28 -20.84 2.55
N ILE A 177 15.91 -19.67 2.72
CA ILE A 177 15.66 -18.50 1.85
C ILE A 177 16.07 -18.80 0.40
N GLN A 178 17.16 -19.51 0.19
CA GLN A 178 17.67 -19.80 -1.16
C GLN A 178 17.01 -21.02 -1.80
N TYR A 179 16.51 -21.95 -1.00
CA TYR A 179 15.94 -23.19 -1.49
C TYR A 179 14.68 -22.96 -2.31
N ALA A 180 14.63 -23.54 -3.52
CA ALA A 180 13.48 -23.48 -4.43
C ALA A 180 12.89 -22.06 -4.60
N PHE A 181 13.73 -21.06 -4.83
CA PHE A 181 13.27 -19.67 -5.05
C PHE A 181 12.50 -19.56 -6.36
N ILE A 182 11.28 -19.04 -6.29
CA ILE A 182 10.40 -18.81 -7.45
C ILE A 182 10.37 -17.31 -7.76
N PRO A 183 11.02 -16.83 -8.83
CA PRO A 183 11.07 -15.40 -9.18
C PRO A 183 9.69 -14.77 -9.43
N PHE A 184 8.73 -15.59 -9.83
CA PHE A 184 7.35 -15.16 -10.08
C PHE A 184 6.69 -14.52 -8.84
N TYR A 185 7.05 -14.95 -7.61
CA TYR A 185 6.49 -14.41 -6.38
C TYR A 185 6.79 -12.92 -6.20
N VAL A 186 7.95 -12.45 -6.66
CA VAL A 186 8.30 -11.03 -6.62
C VAL A 186 7.46 -10.23 -7.62
N TRP A 187 7.29 -10.74 -8.84
CA TRP A 187 6.44 -10.10 -9.84
C TRP A 187 4.97 -10.05 -9.44
N TYR A 188 4.47 -11.15 -8.87
CA TYR A 188 3.13 -11.21 -8.28
C TYR A 188 2.91 -10.10 -7.25
N SER A 189 3.84 -9.94 -6.30
CA SER A 189 3.77 -8.90 -5.28
C SER A 189 3.78 -7.49 -5.88
N PHE A 190 4.54 -7.24 -6.93
CA PHE A 190 4.56 -5.94 -7.60
C PHE A 190 3.23 -5.61 -8.26
N ILE A 191 2.66 -6.54 -9.01
CA ILE A 191 1.36 -6.35 -9.67
C ILE A 191 0.29 -6.06 -8.62
N LYS A 192 0.23 -6.88 -7.57
CA LYS A 192 -0.69 -6.76 -6.45
C LYS A 192 -0.58 -5.38 -5.79
N THR A 193 0.65 -4.94 -5.53
CA THR A 193 0.94 -3.66 -4.88
C THR A 193 0.52 -2.45 -5.71
N VAL A 194 0.73 -2.46 -7.02
CA VAL A 194 0.31 -1.38 -7.92
C VAL A 194 -1.22 -1.24 -7.93
N ILE A 195 -1.93 -2.37 -7.96
CA ILE A 195 -3.41 -2.38 -7.90
C ILE A 195 -3.89 -1.83 -6.55
N PHE A 196 -3.29 -2.25 -5.44
CA PHE A 196 -3.65 -1.76 -4.12
C PHE A 196 -3.35 -0.27 -3.94
N ALA A 197 -2.21 0.20 -4.45
CA ALA A 197 -1.87 1.62 -4.45
C ALA A 197 -2.92 2.46 -5.19
N PHE A 198 -3.36 1.98 -6.35
CA PHE A 198 -4.45 2.62 -7.10
C PHE A 198 -5.73 2.70 -6.27
N VAL A 199 -6.14 1.60 -5.63
CA VAL A 199 -7.35 1.56 -4.81
C VAL A 199 -7.26 2.53 -3.63
N ILE A 200 -6.14 2.54 -2.90
CA ILE A 200 -5.93 3.44 -1.76
C ILE A 200 -6.04 4.90 -2.19
N ALA A 201 -5.25 5.29 -3.20
CA ALA A 201 -5.18 6.68 -3.62
C ALA A 201 -6.49 7.18 -4.24
N SER A 202 -7.16 6.36 -5.05
CA SER A 202 -8.42 6.73 -5.70
C SER A 202 -9.57 6.83 -4.70
N MET A 203 -9.69 5.86 -3.78
CA MET A 203 -10.71 5.89 -2.74
C MET A 203 -10.50 7.04 -1.76
N ALA A 204 -9.27 7.26 -1.31
CA ALA A 204 -8.93 8.38 -0.43
C ALA A 204 -9.25 9.73 -1.08
N SER A 205 -8.90 9.89 -2.35
CA SER A 205 -9.21 11.08 -3.12
C SER A 205 -10.72 11.30 -3.29
N TYR A 206 -11.47 10.24 -3.55
CA TYR A 206 -12.93 10.31 -3.67
C TYR A 206 -13.59 10.81 -2.38
N TYR A 207 -13.26 10.20 -1.24
CA TYR A 207 -13.85 10.61 0.03
C TYR A 207 -13.44 12.03 0.44
N GLY A 208 -12.20 12.44 0.15
CA GLY A 208 -11.74 13.79 0.37
C GLY A 208 -12.46 14.81 -0.53
N TYR A 209 -12.57 14.52 -1.82
CA TYR A 209 -13.15 15.43 -2.81
C TYR A 209 -14.64 15.72 -2.58
N TYR A 210 -15.39 14.76 -2.06
CA TYR A 210 -16.81 14.91 -1.73
C TYR A 210 -17.07 15.21 -0.24
N ALA A 211 -16.05 15.52 0.55
CA ALA A 211 -16.22 15.94 1.93
C ALA A 211 -17.01 17.26 1.98
N ARG A 212 -18.01 17.31 2.86
CA ARG A 212 -18.87 18.49 3.05
C ARG A 212 -19.03 18.79 4.53
N GLY A 213 -18.99 20.06 4.90
CA GLY A 213 -19.13 20.51 6.28
C GLY A 213 -17.84 21.07 6.83
N GLY A 214 -17.55 20.86 8.10
CA GLY A 214 -16.36 21.40 8.78
C GLY A 214 -15.24 20.37 8.93
N ALA A 215 -14.20 20.73 9.68
CA ALA A 215 -13.01 19.88 9.93
C ALA A 215 -13.36 18.50 10.52
N LEU A 216 -14.42 18.39 11.32
CA LEU A 216 -14.88 17.11 11.86
C LEU A 216 -15.32 16.14 10.75
N GLU A 217 -16.01 16.66 9.74
CA GLU A 217 -16.48 15.83 8.61
C GLU A 217 -15.32 15.39 7.70
N VAL A 218 -14.25 16.20 7.58
CA VAL A 218 -13.01 15.80 6.91
C VAL A 218 -12.37 14.61 7.64
N GLY A 219 -12.31 14.63 8.97
CA GLY A 219 -11.84 13.51 9.78
C GLY A 219 -12.66 12.23 9.57
N LYS A 220 -13.99 12.35 9.53
CA LYS A 220 -14.89 11.22 9.24
C LYS A 220 -14.71 10.69 7.80
N ALA A 221 -14.53 11.58 6.82
CA ALA A 221 -14.27 11.20 5.44
C ALA A 221 -12.95 10.44 5.31
N SER A 222 -11.90 10.89 6.00
CA SER A 222 -10.61 10.22 6.09
C SER A 222 -10.73 8.80 6.67
N THR A 223 -11.43 8.64 7.79
CA THR A 223 -11.66 7.31 8.39
C THR A 223 -12.45 6.40 7.44
N LYS A 224 -13.52 6.91 6.80
CA LYS A 224 -14.27 6.14 5.80
C LYS A 224 -13.41 5.72 4.60
N ALA A 225 -12.53 6.59 4.15
CA ALA A 225 -11.60 6.30 3.07
C ALA A 225 -10.71 5.11 3.42
N VAL A 226 -10.10 5.12 4.62
CA VAL A 226 -9.23 4.03 5.10
C VAL A 226 -10.00 2.72 5.22
N VAL A 227 -11.14 2.74 5.88
CA VAL A 227 -11.93 1.51 6.09
C VAL A 227 -12.39 0.89 4.77
N ASN A 228 -12.96 1.70 3.87
CA ASN A 228 -13.47 1.17 2.62
C ASN A 228 -12.34 0.73 1.66
N SER A 229 -11.21 1.46 1.59
CA SER A 229 -10.06 1.00 0.81
C SER A 229 -9.49 -0.30 1.37
N SER A 230 -9.41 -0.47 2.69
CA SER A 230 -8.95 -1.72 3.32
C SER A 230 -9.85 -2.90 2.99
N ILE A 231 -11.18 -2.72 3.02
CA ILE A 231 -12.14 -3.77 2.63
C ILE A 231 -11.94 -4.16 1.16
N VAL A 232 -11.82 -3.19 0.27
CA VAL A 232 -11.63 -3.46 -1.17
C VAL A 232 -10.28 -4.15 -1.41
N ILE A 233 -9.21 -3.76 -0.71
CA ILE A 233 -7.91 -4.41 -0.78
C ILE A 233 -8.01 -5.87 -0.39
N LEU A 234 -8.63 -6.20 0.75
CA LEU A 234 -8.77 -7.58 1.21
C LEU A 234 -9.59 -8.43 0.23
N LEU A 235 -10.64 -7.90 -0.36
CA LEU A 235 -11.42 -8.60 -1.39
C LEU A 235 -10.58 -8.83 -2.66
N LEU A 236 -9.87 -7.82 -3.13
CA LEU A 236 -8.98 -7.95 -4.29
C LEU A 236 -7.80 -8.88 -4.02
N ASP A 237 -7.31 -8.92 -2.78
CA ASP A 237 -6.26 -9.81 -2.35
C ASP A 237 -6.62 -11.28 -2.59
N VAL A 238 -7.78 -11.70 -2.11
CA VAL A 238 -8.29 -13.06 -2.34
C VAL A 238 -8.45 -13.36 -3.82
N VAL A 239 -9.00 -12.41 -4.59
CA VAL A 239 -9.21 -12.60 -6.03
C VAL A 239 -7.89 -12.71 -6.79
N LEU A 240 -6.94 -11.81 -6.52
CA LEU A 240 -5.63 -11.81 -7.18
C LEU A 240 -4.79 -13.03 -6.81
N THR A 241 -4.83 -13.44 -5.54
CA THR A 241 -4.14 -14.64 -5.07
C THR A 241 -4.67 -15.87 -5.79
N ASN A 242 -5.99 -16.03 -5.88
CA ASN A 242 -6.59 -17.16 -6.59
C ASN A 242 -6.28 -17.14 -8.09
N LEU A 243 -6.33 -15.96 -8.73
CA LEU A 243 -6.16 -15.84 -10.18
C LEU A 243 -4.71 -16.01 -10.63
N MET A 244 -3.73 -15.66 -9.79
CA MET A 244 -2.31 -15.63 -10.17
C MET A 244 -1.50 -16.81 -9.63
N LEU A 245 -1.97 -17.48 -8.56
CA LEU A 245 -1.25 -18.60 -7.94
C LEU A 245 -1.91 -19.96 -8.22
N ASN A 246 -3.14 -19.98 -8.75
CA ASN A 246 -3.82 -21.15 -9.30
C ASN A 246 -3.85 -21.06 -10.82
#